data_37a939990a46152848e71fca9d303a8f
#
_entry.id   37a939990a46152848e71fca9d303a8f
#
_cell.length_a   1.000
_cell.length_b   1.000
_cell.length_c   1.000
_cell.angle_alpha   90.00
_cell.angle_beta   90.00
_cell.angle_gamma   90.00
#
_symmetry.space_group_name_H-M   'P 1'
#
loop_
_entity.id
_entity.type
_entity.pdbx_description
1 polymer ?
#
loop_
_entity_poly.entity_id
_entity_poly.type
_entity_poly.pdbx_seq_one_letter_code
_entity_poly.pdbx_strand_id
1 'polypeptide(L)'
;MTLNELIMKNAADVDAALPKYFETPEDALEVLYDAMRYSALSGGKRIRPFLVTEFCRLFGGKAEAAMPFACAIECVHASSLIHDDLPCMDNDELRRGKPTNHMVYGEDIALLAGDALMTRGYEIAANNTAVDAKIALLATQKLLFASGAVGMMGGQQIDLKSENVQIDFDTLLKMHAKKTGALIRVSAELGCLAAGITDENDPRMKAAVDYANGIGLAFQIVDDILDATGDVATLGKMTHADDALGKTTFLTFMTIEEAQKYAEDITANAIAGLKAYENSEMLIAFAQYLLSRTK
;
A
#
# COMPACT_ATOMS: atom_id res chain seq x y z
N MET A 1 19.34 -15.21 3.84
CA MET A 1 18.83 -13.84 4.05
C MET A 1 17.56 -13.94 4.87
N THR A 2 17.47 -13.20 5.96
CA THR A 2 16.27 -13.12 6.79
C THR A 2 15.20 -12.27 6.10
N LEU A 3 13.95 -12.35 6.56
CA LEU A 3 12.87 -11.51 6.04
C LEU A 3 13.19 -10.01 6.19
N ASN A 4 13.69 -9.60 7.36
CA ASN A 4 14.05 -8.20 7.58
C ASN A 4 15.14 -7.71 6.64
N GLU A 5 16.19 -8.50 6.42
CA GLU A 5 17.24 -8.18 5.45
C GLU A 5 16.68 -8.05 4.04
N LEU A 6 15.73 -8.90 3.64
CA LEU A 6 15.09 -8.85 2.33
C LEU A 6 14.22 -7.61 2.17
N ILE A 7 13.40 -7.26 3.17
CA ILE A 7 12.56 -6.05 3.16
C ILE A 7 13.45 -4.81 3.08
N MET A 8 14.51 -4.73 3.90
CA MET A 8 15.44 -3.58 3.88
C MET A 8 16.18 -3.46 2.54
N LYS A 9 16.64 -4.60 1.98
CA LYS A 9 17.27 -4.61 0.67
C LYS A 9 16.30 -4.12 -0.41
N ASN A 10 15.08 -4.63 -0.44
CA ASN A 10 14.06 -4.20 -1.40
C ASN A 10 13.75 -2.70 -1.26
N ALA A 11 13.61 -2.21 -0.02
CA ALA A 11 13.39 -0.78 0.22
C ALA A 11 14.56 0.05 -0.31
N ALA A 12 15.81 -0.35 -0.08
CA ALA A 12 17.00 0.33 -0.60
C ALA A 12 17.05 0.30 -2.14
N ASP A 13 16.71 -0.83 -2.77
CA ASP A 13 16.68 -0.96 -4.24
C ASP A 13 15.61 -0.01 -4.85
N VAL A 14 14.44 0.11 -4.21
CA VAL A 14 13.37 1.01 -4.63
C VAL A 14 13.77 2.47 -4.41
N ASP A 15 14.34 2.81 -3.25
CA ASP A 15 14.81 4.16 -2.93
C ASP A 15 15.93 4.62 -3.86
N ALA A 16 16.75 3.70 -4.35
CA ALA A 16 17.75 3.98 -5.38
C ALA A 16 17.15 4.16 -6.79
N ALA A 17 16.04 3.50 -7.08
CA ALA A 17 15.40 3.55 -8.40
C ALA A 17 14.44 4.75 -8.56
N LEU A 18 13.81 5.23 -7.49
CA LEU A 18 12.80 6.29 -7.53
C LEU A 18 13.31 7.64 -8.03
N PRO A 19 14.51 8.15 -7.63
CA PRO A 19 14.95 9.51 -7.95
C PRO A 19 14.96 9.85 -9.44
N LYS A 20 15.29 8.88 -10.31
CA LYS A 20 15.33 9.09 -11.77
C LYS A 20 13.98 9.51 -12.38
N TYR A 21 12.88 9.27 -11.68
CA TYR A 21 11.53 9.66 -12.12
C TYR A 21 11.12 11.06 -11.69
N PHE A 22 12.00 11.77 -10.93
CA PHE A 22 11.73 13.08 -10.35
C PHE A 22 12.77 14.13 -10.76
N GLU A 23 13.43 13.92 -11.87
CA GLU A 23 14.30 14.95 -12.47
C GLU A 23 13.41 16.11 -12.96
N THR A 24 13.72 17.33 -12.51
CA THR A 24 12.95 18.52 -12.87
C THR A 24 13.27 18.90 -14.31
N PRO A 25 12.26 19.01 -15.20
CA PRO A 25 12.51 19.32 -16.60
C PRO A 25 12.81 20.80 -16.86
N GLU A 26 12.35 21.70 -15.97
CA GLU A 26 12.53 23.16 -16.06
C GLU A 26 12.37 23.84 -14.70
N ASP A 27 13.09 24.94 -14.47
CA ASP A 27 13.16 25.65 -13.20
C ASP A 27 11.79 26.11 -12.67
N ALA A 28 10.84 26.44 -13.55
CA ALA A 28 9.51 26.89 -13.16
C ALA A 28 8.70 25.82 -12.40
N LEU A 29 9.07 24.54 -12.52
CA LEU A 29 8.39 23.41 -11.87
C LEU A 29 9.12 22.92 -10.61
N GLU A 30 10.22 23.54 -10.21
CA GLU A 30 11.10 23.06 -9.13
C GLU A 30 10.33 22.82 -7.83
N VAL A 31 9.47 23.74 -7.40
CA VAL A 31 8.70 23.64 -6.16
C VAL A 31 7.76 22.42 -6.17
N LEU A 32 7.11 22.15 -7.30
CA LEU A 32 6.23 20.99 -7.44
C LEU A 32 7.04 19.67 -7.35
N TYR A 33 8.17 19.60 -8.05
CA TYR A 33 9.02 18.42 -8.03
C TYR A 33 9.69 18.22 -6.66
N ASP A 34 10.05 19.30 -5.94
CA ASP A 34 10.53 19.23 -4.57
C ASP A 34 9.45 18.65 -3.63
N ALA A 35 8.23 19.11 -3.73
CA ALA A 35 7.12 18.59 -2.95
C ALA A 35 6.84 17.11 -3.25
N MET A 36 6.91 16.68 -4.52
CA MET A 36 6.82 15.27 -4.91
C MET A 36 7.96 14.44 -4.31
N ARG A 37 9.21 14.88 -4.45
CA ARG A 37 10.41 14.24 -3.90
C ARG A 37 10.33 14.12 -2.38
N TYR A 38 9.90 15.18 -1.70
CA TYR A 38 9.76 15.20 -0.24
C TYR A 38 8.95 14.05 0.29
N SER A 39 7.81 13.72 -0.31
CA SER A 39 6.96 12.62 0.11
C SER A 39 7.39 11.27 -0.46
N ALA A 40 7.65 11.17 -1.76
CA ALA A 40 8.00 9.91 -2.41
C ALA A 40 9.33 9.32 -1.91
N LEU A 41 10.31 10.19 -1.58
CA LEU A 41 11.64 9.78 -1.13
C LEU A 41 11.78 9.82 0.41
N SER A 42 10.70 9.98 1.16
CA SER A 42 10.73 10.04 2.63
C SER A 42 11.11 8.72 3.32
N GLY A 43 11.38 7.67 2.56
CA GLY A 43 11.71 6.34 3.06
C GLY A 43 10.47 5.56 3.52
N GLY A 44 10.73 4.45 4.20
CA GLY A 44 9.69 3.57 4.74
C GLY A 44 9.97 2.10 4.43
N LYS A 45 9.09 1.19 4.90
CA LYS A 45 9.26 -0.26 4.70
C LYS A 45 9.02 -0.72 3.24
N ARG A 46 8.48 0.14 2.38
CA ARG A 46 8.20 -0.14 0.95
C ARG A 46 7.46 -1.49 0.76
N ILE A 47 6.43 -1.74 1.56
CA ILE A 47 5.69 -3.01 1.58
C ILE A 47 5.03 -3.32 0.23
N ARG A 48 4.40 -2.32 -0.40
CA ARG A 48 3.75 -2.50 -1.71
C ARG A 48 4.76 -2.83 -2.81
N PRO A 49 5.87 -2.08 -2.98
CA PRO A 49 7.00 -2.49 -3.80
C PRO A 49 7.53 -3.90 -3.51
N PHE A 50 7.68 -4.25 -2.23
CA PHE A 50 8.12 -5.59 -1.81
C PHE A 50 7.20 -6.69 -2.37
N LEU A 51 5.89 -6.50 -2.31
CA LEU A 51 4.94 -7.47 -2.88
C LEU A 51 5.10 -7.59 -4.40
N VAL A 52 5.28 -6.47 -5.11
CA VAL A 52 5.53 -6.50 -6.57
C VAL A 52 6.77 -7.33 -6.89
N THR A 53 7.88 -7.06 -6.23
CA THR A 53 9.16 -7.73 -6.51
C THR A 53 9.13 -9.20 -6.09
N GLU A 54 8.53 -9.53 -4.95
CA GLU A 54 8.49 -10.91 -4.46
C GLU A 54 7.53 -11.81 -5.24
N PHE A 55 6.37 -11.32 -5.68
CA PHE A 55 5.52 -12.10 -6.57
C PHE A 55 6.13 -12.27 -7.96
N CYS A 56 6.82 -11.25 -8.47
CA CYS A 56 7.59 -11.39 -9.70
C CYS A 56 8.67 -12.47 -9.55
N ARG A 57 9.45 -12.43 -8.48
CA ARG A 57 10.50 -13.42 -8.18
C ARG A 57 9.92 -14.82 -7.99
N LEU A 58 8.83 -14.96 -7.23
CA LEU A 58 8.17 -16.24 -6.95
C LEU A 58 7.81 -16.97 -8.25
N PHE A 59 7.33 -16.23 -9.24
CA PHE A 59 6.88 -16.79 -10.50
C PHE A 59 7.91 -16.71 -11.63
N GLY A 60 9.20 -16.52 -11.27
CA GLY A 60 10.33 -16.60 -12.18
C GLY A 60 10.53 -15.39 -13.10
N GLY A 61 9.90 -14.26 -12.78
CA GLY A 61 10.11 -12.99 -13.49
C GLY A 61 11.45 -12.33 -13.13
N LYS A 62 11.81 -11.31 -13.88
CA LYS A 62 13.07 -10.57 -13.72
C LYS A 62 12.86 -9.29 -12.90
N ALA A 63 13.86 -8.92 -12.08
CA ALA A 63 13.81 -7.73 -11.26
C ALA A 63 13.63 -6.44 -12.09
N GLU A 64 14.23 -6.39 -13.29
CA GLU A 64 14.11 -5.25 -14.21
C GLU A 64 12.67 -5.03 -14.69
N ALA A 65 11.88 -6.11 -14.80
CA ALA A 65 10.45 -6.04 -15.15
C ALA A 65 9.58 -5.55 -13.97
N ALA A 66 9.94 -5.95 -12.75
CA ALA A 66 9.19 -5.60 -11.55
C ALA A 66 9.46 -4.17 -11.05
N MET A 67 10.72 -3.68 -11.14
CA MET A 67 11.13 -2.43 -10.50
C MET A 67 10.35 -1.20 -10.96
N PRO A 68 10.04 -0.98 -12.26
CA PRO A 68 9.19 0.13 -12.66
C PRO A 68 7.78 0.06 -12.04
N PHE A 69 7.18 -1.13 -11.96
CA PHE A 69 5.87 -1.29 -11.31
C PHE A 69 5.94 -1.08 -9.80
N ALA A 70 7.04 -1.49 -9.15
CA ALA A 70 7.31 -1.21 -7.75
C ALA A 70 7.44 0.29 -7.47
N CYS A 71 8.13 1.04 -8.33
CA CYS A 71 8.18 2.51 -8.25
C CYS A 71 6.82 3.15 -8.52
N ALA A 72 6.07 2.65 -9.50
CA ALA A 72 4.75 3.15 -9.86
C ALA A 72 3.75 3.07 -8.70
N ILE A 73 3.64 1.89 -8.06
CA ILE A 73 2.72 1.72 -6.92
C ILE A 73 3.15 2.57 -5.72
N GLU A 74 4.44 2.79 -5.50
CA GLU A 74 4.91 3.65 -4.42
C GLU A 74 4.60 5.12 -4.67
N CYS A 75 4.68 5.61 -5.92
CA CYS A 75 4.21 6.94 -6.28
C CYS A 75 2.72 7.13 -5.98
N VAL A 76 1.87 6.18 -6.38
CA VAL A 76 0.43 6.20 -6.09
C VAL A 76 0.17 6.14 -4.58
N HIS A 77 0.93 5.33 -3.84
CA HIS A 77 0.82 5.29 -2.38
C HIS A 77 1.28 6.60 -1.72
N ALA A 78 2.38 7.19 -2.17
CA ALA A 78 2.85 8.48 -1.63
C ALA A 78 1.84 9.61 -1.91
N SER A 79 1.21 9.61 -3.09
CA SER A 79 0.10 10.51 -3.43
C SER A 79 -1.04 10.41 -2.43
N SER A 80 -1.49 9.18 -2.13
CA SER A 80 -2.60 8.98 -1.17
C SER A 80 -2.27 9.54 0.21
N LEU A 81 -1.03 9.37 0.68
CA LEU A 81 -0.60 9.90 1.97
C LEU A 81 -0.56 11.43 2.00
N ILE A 82 -0.15 12.09 0.90
CA ILE A 82 -0.20 13.56 0.81
C ILE A 82 -1.65 14.04 0.93
N HIS A 83 -2.57 13.40 0.18
CA HIS A 83 -3.97 13.79 0.18
C HIS A 83 -4.66 13.51 1.51
N ASP A 84 -4.37 12.37 2.14
CA ASP A 84 -4.90 12.04 3.47
C ASP A 84 -4.47 13.07 4.53
N ASP A 85 -3.24 13.59 4.45
CA ASP A 85 -2.70 14.57 5.41
C ASP A 85 -3.29 15.98 5.26
N LEU A 86 -3.98 16.32 4.14
CA LEU A 86 -4.50 17.65 3.90
C LEU A 86 -5.50 18.10 4.98
N PRO A 87 -5.60 19.44 5.26
CA PRO A 87 -6.54 19.97 6.26
C PRO A 87 -8.02 19.65 6.01
N CYS A 88 -8.40 19.37 4.77
CA CYS A 88 -9.76 18.93 4.41
C CYS A 88 -10.00 17.43 4.55
N MET A 89 -8.99 16.69 4.98
CA MET A 89 -8.99 15.23 5.19
C MET A 89 -8.66 14.93 6.67
N ASP A 90 -7.57 14.21 6.95
CA ASP A 90 -7.19 13.84 8.32
C ASP A 90 -6.53 15.01 9.09
N ASN A 91 -6.06 16.06 8.38
CA ASN A 91 -5.39 17.24 8.92
C ASN A 91 -4.16 16.89 9.80
N ASP A 92 -3.36 15.97 9.34
CA ASP A 92 -2.16 15.52 10.05
C ASP A 92 -0.99 16.49 9.84
N GLU A 93 -0.40 17.01 10.93
CA GLU A 93 0.79 17.88 10.87
C GLU A 93 2.10 17.08 10.71
N LEU A 94 2.12 15.82 11.17
CA LEU A 94 3.32 14.98 11.18
C LEU A 94 3.04 13.61 10.57
N ARG A 95 3.95 13.14 9.71
CA ARG A 95 3.97 11.78 9.17
C ARG A 95 5.37 11.17 9.28
N ARG A 96 5.48 10.01 9.93
CA ARG A 96 6.77 9.34 10.18
C ARG A 96 7.77 10.25 10.90
N GLY A 97 7.28 11.11 11.81
CA GLY A 97 8.10 12.04 12.59
C GLY A 97 8.62 13.27 11.84
N LYS A 98 8.14 13.51 10.60
CA LYS A 98 8.45 14.69 9.80
C LYS A 98 7.19 15.50 9.55
N PRO A 99 7.26 16.83 9.34
CA PRO A 99 6.14 17.63 8.90
C PRO A 99 5.51 17.06 7.62
N THR A 100 4.18 17.11 7.51
CA THR A 100 3.46 16.68 6.31
C THR A 100 3.69 17.63 5.15
N ASN A 101 3.34 17.22 3.94
CA ASN A 101 3.65 17.97 2.73
C ASN A 101 3.01 19.37 2.75
N HIS A 102 1.74 19.48 3.17
CA HIS A 102 1.06 20.78 3.26
C HIS A 102 1.65 21.71 4.32
N MET A 103 2.26 21.18 5.38
CA MET A 103 2.96 21.97 6.38
C MET A 103 4.26 22.61 5.84
N VAL A 104 4.88 21.98 4.84
CA VAL A 104 6.15 22.44 4.27
C VAL A 104 5.95 23.32 3.04
N TYR A 105 4.99 22.95 2.16
CA TYR A 105 4.83 23.59 0.84
C TYR A 105 3.52 24.37 0.68
N GLY A 106 2.61 24.30 1.66
CA GLY A 106 1.25 24.86 1.57
C GLY A 106 0.26 23.86 0.95
N GLU A 107 -1.03 24.10 1.18
CA GLU A 107 -2.11 23.20 0.80
C GLU A 107 -2.25 23.04 -0.72
N ASP A 108 -2.09 24.12 -1.46
CA ASP A 108 -2.20 24.17 -2.93
C ASP A 108 -1.10 23.34 -3.61
N ILE A 109 0.14 23.51 -3.19
CA ILE A 109 1.28 22.74 -3.72
C ILE A 109 1.19 21.28 -3.28
N ALA A 110 0.79 20.99 -2.05
CA ALA A 110 0.60 19.62 -1.57
C ALA A 110 -0.48 18.90 -2.37
N LEU A 111 -1.63 19.54 -2.64
CA LEU A 111 -2.68 18.98 -3.48
C LEU A 111 -2.14 18.63 -4.87
N LEU A 112 -1.47 19.58 -5.53
CA LEU A 112 -0.87 19.36 -6.85
C LEU A 112 0.23 18.29 -6.84
N ALA A 113 1.03 18.21 -5.77
CA ALA A 113 2.07 17.19 -5.63
C ALA A 113 1.46 15.77 -5.49
N GLY A 114 0.34 15.65 -4.78
CA GLY A 114 -0.44 14.42 -4.72
C GLY A 114 -0.95 14.00 -6.09
N ASP A 115 -1.60 14.89 -6.83
CA ASP A 115 -2.10 14.65 -8.18
C ASP A 115 -0.98 14.26 -9.15
N ALA A 116 0.14 15.01 -9.10
CA ALA A 116 1.29 14.76 -9.96
C ALA A 116 1.97 13.42 -9.65
N LEU A 117 2.10 13.02 -8.37
CA LEU A 117 2.62 11.70 -7.99
C LEU A 117 1.74 10.55 -8.47
N MET A 118 0.43 10.69 -8.35
CA MET A 118 -0.51 9.69 -8.84
C MET A 118 -0.38 9.50 -10.36
N THR A 119 -0.36 10.62 -11.10
CA THR A 119 -0.16 10.62 -12.56
C THR A 119 1.20 10.06 -12.93
N ARG A 120 2.26 10.41 -12.19
CA ARG A 120 3.61 9.86 -12.39
C ARG A 120 3.65 8.35 -12.20
N GLY A 121 2.93 7.80 -11.22
CA GLY A 121 2.81 6.35 -11.03
C GLY A 121 2.25 5.65 -12.27
N TYR A 122 1.18 6.18 -12.87
CA TYR A 122 0.60 5.61 -14.09
C TYR A 122 1.54 5.74 -15.29
N GLU A 123 2.21 6.87 -15.41
CA GLU A 123 3.20 7.12 -16.46
C GLU A 123 4.38 6.13 -16.38
N ILE A 124 4.91 5.88 -15.18
CA ILE A 124 5.98 4.89 -14.96
C ILE A 124 5.52 3.49 -15.38
N ALA A 125 4.30 3.09 -14.96
CA ALA A 125 3.76 1.78 -15.30
C ALA A 125 3.55 1.60 -16.81
N ALA A 126 2.99 2.62 -17.48
CA ALA A 126 2.73 2.63 -18.93
C ALA A 126 4.01 2.60 -19.76
N ASN A 127 5.09 3.21 -19.27
CA ASN A 127 6.39 3.30 -19.93
C ASN A 127 7.38 2.20 -19.50
N ASN A 128 6.92 1.13 -18.87
CA ASN A 128 7.79 0.01 -18.51
C ASN A 128 8.22 -0.78 -19.75
N THR A 129 9.38 -0.46 -20.31
CA THR A 129 9.96 -1.12 -21.50
C THR A 129 10.63 -2.48 -21.20
N ALA A 130 10.71 -2.88 -19.94
CA ALA A 130 11.26 -4.20 -19.57
C ALA A 130 10.23 -5.34 -19.71
N VAL A 131 8.99 -5.00 -20.07
CA VAL A 131 7.90 -5.95 -20.35
C VAL A 131 7.27 -5.65 -21.71
N ASP A 132 6.46 -6.59 -22.23
CA ASP A 132 5.67 -6.35 -23.42
C ASP A 132 4.69 -5.18 -23.23
N ALA A 133 4.46 -4.36 -24.27
CA ALA A 133 3.56 -3.22 -24.22
C ALA A 133 2.12 -3.58 -23.76
N LYS A 134 1.66 -4.79 -24.09
CA LYS A 134 0.37 -5.31 -23.58
C LYS A 134 0.38 -5.48 -22.07
N ILE A 135 1.49 -5.96 -21.50
CA ILE A 135 1.65 -6.13 -20.05
C ILE A 135 1.69 -4.75 -19.38
N ALA A 136 2.45 -3.79 -19.92
CA ALA A 136 2.50 -2.43 -19.41
C ALA A 136 1.10 -1.76 -19.41
N LEU A 137 0.32 -1.96 -20.47
CA LEU A 137 -1.06 -1.47 -20.55
C LEU A 137 -1.96 -2.13 -19.49
N LEU A 138 -1.93 -3.46 -19.34
CA LEU A 138 -2.71 -4.18 -18.33
C LEU A 138 -2.33 -3.73 -16.91
N ALA A 139 -1.04 -3.59 -16.63
CA ALA A 139 -0.55 -3.12 -15.34
C ALA A 139 -1.07 -1.72 -15.01
N THR A 140 -1.01 -0.80 -15.99
CA THR A 140 -1.54 0.55 -15.85
C THR A 140 -3.05 0.55 -15.62
N GLN A 141 -3.82 -0.25 -16.36
CA GLN A 141 -5.26 -0.39 -16.17
C GLN A 141 -5.62 -0.90 -14.76
N LYS A 142 -4.91 -1.93 -14.27
CA LYS A 142 -5.12 -2.45 -12.92
C LYS A 142 -4.78 -1.43 -11.85
N LEU A 143 -3.69 -0.68 -12.02
CA LEU A 143 -3.28 0.37 -11.09
C LEU A 143 -4.30 1.52 -11.06
N LEU A 144 -4.79 1.99 -12.21
CA LEU A 144 -5.86 2.98 -12.33
C LEU A 144 -7.15 2.52 -11.63
N PHE A 145 -7.56 1.26 -11.85
CA PHE A 145 -8.75 0.71 -11.22
C PHE A 145 -8.61 0.62 -9.69
N ALA A 146 -7.44 0.14 -9.21
CA ALA A 146 -7.18 -0.05 -7.78
C ALA A 146 -7.09 1.28 -7.01
N SER A 147 -6.58 2.34 -7.62
CA SER A 147 -6.48 3.67 -7.01
C SER A 147 -7.75 4.52 -7.16
N GLY A 148 -8.58 4.23 -8.17
CA GLY A 148 -9.74 5.04 -8.56
C GLY A 148 -10.96 4.91 -7.64
N ALA A 149 -12.11 5.40 -8.16
CA ALA A 149 -13.37 5.51 -7.43
C ALA A 149 -13.94 4.17 -6.92
N VAL A 150 -13.63 3.06 -7.58
CA VAL A 150 -14.06 1.72 -7.16
C VAL A 150 -13.06 1.03 -6.23
N GLY A 151 -11.86 1.57 -6.10
CA GLY A 151 -10.76 1.12 -5.25
C GLY A 151 -10.48 2.08 -4.09
N MET A 152 -9.22 2.50 -3.96
CA MET A 152 -8.70 3.27 -2.83
C MET A 152 -9.48 4.57 -2.56
N MET A 153 -9.73 5.39 -3.58
CA MET A 153 -10.50 6.64 -3.41
C MET A 153 -11.93 6.37 -2.93
N GLY A 154 -12.59 5.33 -3.47
CA GLY A 154 -13.91 4.92 -3.00
C GLY A 154 -13.89 4.42 -1.56
N GLY A 155 -12.83 3.73 -1.15
CA GLY A 155 -12.60 3.33 0.23
C GLY A 155 -12.43 4.52 1.17
N GLN A 156 -11.63 5.50 0.76
CA GLN A 156 -11.44 6.77 1.49
C GLN A 156 -12.76 7.55 1.64
N GLN A 157 -13.58 7.59 0.60
CA GLN A 157 -14.90 8.24 0.68
C GLN A 157 -15.82 7.53 1.69
N ILE A 158 -15.79 6.19 1.76
CA ILE A 158 -16.56 5.44 2.76
C ILE A 158 -16.04 5.77 4.16
N ASP A 159 -14.73 5.80 4.36
CA ASP A 159 -14.09 6.13 5.65
C ASP A 159 -14.53 7.51 6.16
N LEU A 160 -14.37 8.56 5.37
CA LEU A 160 -14.81 9.92 5.69
C LEU A 160 -16.31 10.04 6.02
N LYS A 161 -17.17 9.28 5.32
CA LYS A 161 -18.62 9.28 5.57
C LYS A 161 -19.01 8.44 6.78
N SER A 162 -18.09 7.63 7.29
CA SER A 162 -18.29 6.79 8.47
C SER A 162 -17.81 7.44 9.77
N GLU A 163 -17.20 8.62 9.70
CA GLU A 163 -16.82 9.38 10.90
C GLU A 163 -18.06 9.79 11.70
N ASN A 164 -18.03 9.49 13.00
CA ASN A 164 -19.16 9.69 13.93
C ASN A 164 -20.47 8.98 13.52
N VAL A 165 -20.37 7.97 12.62
CA VAL A 165 -21.52 7.15 12.18
C VAL A 165 -21.13 5.69 12.32
N GLN A 166 -21.89 4.92 13.10
CA GLN A 166 -21.67 3.49 13.20
C GLN A 166 -22.15 2.80 11.92
N ILE A 167 -21.21 2.14 11.22
CA ILE A 167 -21.47 1.34 10.03
C ILE A 167 -21.61 -0.14 10.40
N ASP A 168 -22.24 -0.94 9.54
CA ASP A 168 -22.30 -2.38 9.71
C ASP A 168 -20.97 -3.07 9.35
N PHE A 169 -20.83 -4.33 9.76
CA PHE A 169 -19.61 -5.11 9.56
C PHE A 169 -19.26 -5.30 8.07
N ASP A 170 -20.25 -5.49 7.21
CA ASP A 170 -20.05 -5.66 5.77
C ASP A 170 -19.52 -4.36 5.12
N THR A 171 -19.99 -3.20 5.59
CA THR A 171 -19.50 -1.89 5.16
C THR A 171 -18.07 -1.65 5.64
N LEU A 172 -17.73 -2.04 6.88
CA LEU A 172 -16.37 -1.99 7.41
C LEU A 172 -15.42 -2.84 6.56
N LEU A 173 -15.79 -4.08 6.26
CA LEU A 173 -14.99 -4.95 5.39
C LEU A 173 -14.76 -4.34 4.00
N LYS A 174 -15.82 -3.77 3.38
CA LYS A 174 -15.73 -3.10 2.07
C LYS A 174 -14.83 -1.88 2.12
N MET A 175 -14.91 -1.09 3.17
CA MET A 175 -14.08 0.09 3.39
C MET A 175 -12.59 -0.29 3.41
N HIS A 176 -12.20 -1.25 4.25
CA HIS A 176 -10.83 -1.71 4.37
C HIS A 176 -10.32 -2.40 3.10
N ALA A 177 -11.14 -3.25 2.46
CA ALA A 177 -10.79 -3.89 1.20
C ALA A 177 -10.51 -2.88 0.08
N LYS A 178 -11.16 -1.71 0.10
CA LYS A 178 -10.96 -0.64 -0.88
C LYS A 178 -9.84 0.31 -0.47
N LYS A 179 -9.93 0.96 0.69
CA LYS A 179 -8.98 1.99 1.15
C LYS A 179 -7.55 1.46 1.20
N THR A 180 -7.34 0.31 1.80
CA THR A 180 -6.01 -0.30 2.01
C THR A 180 -5.79 -1.51 1.11
N GLY A 181 -6.76 -2.41 1.05
CA GLY A 181 -6.66 -3.70 0.37
C GLY A 181 -6.45 -3.57 -1.14
N ALA A 182 -7.05 -2.59 -1.81
CA ALA A 182 -6.94 -2.43 -3.25
C ALA A 182 -5.49 -2.23 -3.73
N LEU A 183 -4.71 -1.38 -3.05
CA LEU A 183 -3.30 -1.15 -3.40
C LEU A 183 -2.41 -2.34 -3.01
N ILE A 184 -2.73 -3.08 -1.95
CA ILE A 184 -2.02 -4.32 -1.58
C ILE A 184 -2.28 -5.40 -2.63
N ARG A 185 -3.54 -5.56 -3.03
CA ARG A 185 -3.94 -6.52 -4.06
C ARG A 185 -3.28 -6.23 -5.40
N VAL A 186 -3.37 -4.99 -5.88
CA VAL A 186 -2.76 -4.65 -7.18
C VAL A 186 -1.24 -4.79 -7.15
N SER A 187 -0.58 -4.62 -6.00
CA SER A 187 0.87 -4.88 -5.89
C SER A 187 1.21 -6.33 -6.22
N ALA A 188 0.43 -7.30 -5.72
CA ALA A 188 0.62 -8.70 -6.06
C ALA A 188 0.31 -8.98 -7.55
N GLU A 189 -0.76 -8.39 -8.08
CA GLU A 189 -1.12 -8.50 -9.51
C GLU A 189 -0.02 -7.93 -10.43
N LEU A 190 0.56 -6.77 -10.07
CA LEU A 190 1.68 -6.16 -10.80
C LEU A 190 2.92 -7.07 -10.79
N GLY A 191 3.19 -7.75 -9.68
CA GLY A 191 4.25 -8.75 -9.59
C GLY A 191 4.02 -9.94 -10.53
N CYS A 192 2.79 -10.46 -10.59
CA CYS A 192 2.40 -11.51 -11.53
C CYS A 192 2.55 -11.05 -12.99
N LEU A 193 2.09 -9.85 -13.31
CA LEU A 193 2.23 -9.26 -14.64
C LEU A 193 3.70 -9.10 -15.04
N ALA A 194 4.56 -8.65 -14.12
CA ALA A 194 6.02 -8.56 -14.34
C ALA A 194 6.66 -9.92 -14.62
N ALA A 195 6.08 -11.01 -14.10
CA ALA A 195 6.47 -12.39 -14.41
C ALA A 195 5.82 -12.94 -15.69
N GLY A 196 5.05 -12.15 -16.44
CA GLY A 196 4.39 -12.55 -17.68
C GLY A 196 3.05 -13.26 -17.51
N ILE A 197 2.48 -13.30 -16.30
CA ILE A 197 1.18 -13.92 -16.02
C ILE A 197 0.09 -12.89 -16.29
N THR A 198 -0.64 -13.02 -17.39
CA THR A 198 -1.65 -12.05 -17.85
C THR A 198 -3.09 -12.57 -17.76
N ASP A 199 -3.30 -13.87 -17.57
CA ASP A 199 -4.62 -14.46 -17.41
C ASP A 199 -5.07 -14.36 -15.94
N GLU A 200 -6.20 -13.71 -15.70
CA GLU A 200 -6.80 -13.60 -14.36
C GLU A 200 -7.25 -14.95 -13.79
N ASN A 201 -7.46 -15.95 -14.66
CA ASN A 201 -7.81 -17.30 -14.26
C ASN A 201 -6.60 -18.19 -13.97
N ASP A 202 -5.39 -17.73 -14.25
CA ASP A 202 -4.16 -18.47 -13.91
C ASP A 202 -4.13 -18.76 -12.40
N PRO A 203 -3.90 -20.02 -11.97
CA PRO A 203 -3.84 -20.36 -10.54
C PRO A 203 -2.82 -19.53 -9.76
N ARG A 204 -1.73 -19.09 -10.38
CA ARG A 204 -0.71 -18.23 -9.76
C ARG A 204 -1.25 -16.83 -9.48
N MET A 205 -1.99 -16.25 -10.43
CA MET A 205 -2.64 -14.96 -10.25
C MET A 205 -3.68 -15.04 -9.13
N LYS A 206 -4.52 -16.09 -9.11
CA LYS A 206 -5.50 -16.30 -8.04
C LYS A 206 -4.83 -16.43 -6.67
N ALA A 207 -3.79 -17.25 -6.56
CA ALA A 207 -3.05 -17.40 -5.30
C ALA A 207 -2.44 -16.08 -4.80
N ALA A 208 -1.92 -15.25 -5.70
CA ALA A 208 -1.39 -13.94 -5.37
C ALA A 208 -2.48 -12.97 -4.89
N VAL A 209 -3.64 -12.97 -5.56
CA VAL A 209 -4.79 -12.14 -5.21
C VAL A 209 -5.38 -12.57 -3.87
N ASP A 210 -5.58 -13.87 -3.64
CA ASP A 210 -6.12 -14.40 -2.38
C ASP A 210 -5.18 -14.08 -1.22
N TYR A 211 -3.88 -14.25 -1.42
CA TYR A 211 -2.86 -13.86 -0.45
C TYR A 211 -2.94 -12.36 -0.12
N ALA A 212 -2.96 -11.51 -1.14
CA ALA A 212 -2.95 -10.06 -0.96
C ALA A 212 -4.23 -9.55 -0.27
N ASN A 213 -5.40 -10.12 -0.61
CA ASN A 213 -6.65 -9.80 0.04
C ASN A 213 -6.62 -10.19 1.53
N GLY A 214 -6.12 -11.40 1.84
CA GLY A 214 -6.04 -11.87 3.21
C GLY A 214 -5.08 -11.05 4.07
N ILE A 215 -3.86 -10.80 3.59
CA ILE A 215 -2.90 -9.99 4.37
C ILE A 215 -3.35 -8.52 4.50
N GLY A 216 -4.02 -7.97 3.49
CA GLY A 216 -4.55 -6.61 3.55
C GLY A 216 -5.61 -6.45 4.63
N LEU A 217 -6.51 -7.43 4.77
CA LEU A 217 -7.51 -7.44 5.82
C LEU A 217 -6.89 -7.70 7.20
N ALA A 218 -6.03 -8.71 7.32
CA ALA A 218 -5.33 -9.00 8.58
C ALA A 218 -4.51 -7.80 9.08
N PHE A 219 -3.88 -7.06 8.15
CA PHE A 219 -3.14 -5.83 8.46
C PHE A 219 -4.04 -4.79 9.15
N GLN A 220 -5.26 -4.57 8.66
CA GLN A 220 -6.19 -3.60 9.26
C GLN A 220 -6.71 -4.07 10.62
N ILE A 221 -7.02 -5.36 10.77
CA ILE A 221 -7.44 -5.91 12.07
C ILE A 221 -6.34 -5.70 13.13
N VAL A 222 -5.08 -5.97 12.76
CA VAL A 222 -3.93 -5.76 13.66
C VAL A 222 -3.71 -4.28 13.93
N ASP A 223 -3.95 -3.38 12.96
CA ASP A 223 -3.87 -1.93 13.17
C ASP A 223 -4.90 -1.47 14.22
N ASP A 224 -6.16 -1.92 14.13
CA ASP A 224 -7.21 -1.58 15.10
C ASP A 224 -6.85 -2.10 16.51
N ILE A 225 -6.32 -3.33 16.63
CA ILE A 225 -5.84 -3.88 17.91
C ILE A 225 -4.71 -3.03 18.47
N LEU A 226 -3.75 -2.61 17.65
CA LEU A 226 -2.62 -1.79 18.08
C LEU A 226 -3.04 -0.38 18.47
N ASP A 227 -4.00 0.23 17.77
CA ASP A 227 -4.53 1.54 18.15
C ASP A 227 -5.21 1.49 19.53
N ALA A 228 -5.97 0.44 19.80
CA ALA A 228 -6.67 0.27 21.08
C ALA A 228 -5.77 -0.15 22.24
N THR A 229 -4.67 -0.87 22.00
CA THR A 229 -3.81 -1.47 23.06
C THR A 229 -2.43 -0.86 23.16
N GLY A 230 -2.04 -0.05 22.17
CA GLY A 230 -0.68 0.45 22.03
C GLY A 230 -0.34 1.56 23.02
N ASP A 231 0.96 1.75 23.22
CA ASP A 231 1.55 2.86 23.97
C ASP A 231 2.08 3.91 22.97
N VAL A 232 1.75 5.17 23.20
CA VAL A 232 2.20 6.33 22.37
C VAL A 232 3.73 6.32 22.17
N ALA A 233 4.50 5.96 23.21
CA ALA A 233 5.96 5.90 23.15
C ALA A 233 6.46 4.81 22.19
N THR A 234 5.69 3.73 22.04
CA THR A 234 6.04 2.58 21.18
C THR A 234 5.58 2.76 19.74
N LEU A 235 4.37 3.34 19.52
CA LEU A 235 3.75 3.45 18.20
C LEU A 235 4.19 4.70 17.43
N GLY A 236 4.69 5.74 18.12
CA GLY A 236 5.13 6.99 17.50
C GLY A 236 4.00 7.83 16.86
N LYS A 237 2.74 7.49 17.17
CA LYS A 237 1.51 8.24 16.83
C LYS A 237 0.56 8.22 18.03
N MET A 238 -0.46 9.08 18.01
CA MET A 238 -1.51 9.08 19.03
C MET A 238 -2.24 7.72 19.01
N THR A 239 -2.43 7.11 20.18
CA THR A 239 -3.30 5.95 20.39
C THR A 239 -4.72 6.42 20.67
N HIS A 240 -5.72 5.57 20.45
CA HIS A 240 -7.14 5.91 20.54
C HIS A 240 -7.56 7.03 19.55
N ALA A 241 -6.83 7.16 18.43
CA ALA A 241 -7.17 8.13 17.39
C ALA A 241 -8.54 7.80 16.76
N ASP A 242 -8.81 6.51 16.54
CA ASP A 242 -10.08 6.05 15.99
C ASP A 242 -11.26 6.31 16.93
N ASP A 243 -11.08 6.12 18.24
CA ASP A 243 -12.09 6.45 19.25
C ASP A 243 -12.40 7.96 19.28
N ALA A 244 -11.37 8.81 19.17
CA ALA A 244 -11.51 10.27 19.15
C ALA A 244 -12.28 10.77 17.92
N LEU A 245 -12.18 10.06 16.80
CA LEU A 245 -12.89 10.35 15.55
C LEU A 245 -14.24 9.62 15.45
N GLY A 246 -14.62 8.84 16.47
CA GLY A 246 -15.85 8.04 16.46
C GLY A 246 -15.92 7.02 15.33
N LYS A 247 -14.76 6.51 14.89
CA LYS A 247 -14.68 5.54 13.79
C LYS A 247 -15.14 4.14 14.25
N THR A 248 -15.84 3.45 13.37
CA THR A 248 -16.17 2.04 13.56
C THR A 248 -14.96 1.19 13.21
N THR A 249 -14.51 0.36 14.15
CA THR A 249 -13.36 -0.56 13.98
C THR A 249 -13.80 -2.01 14.13
N PHE A 250 -12.90 -2.98 13.90
CA PHE A 250 -13.20 -4.40 14.17
C PHE A 250 -13.56 -4.62 15.65
N LEU A 251 -12.98 -3.84 16.56
CA LEU A 251 -13.25 -3.94 18.00
C LEU A 251 -14.65 -3.43 18.40
N THR A 252 -15.37 -2.77 17.49
CA THR A 252 -16.80 -2.47 17.65
C THR A 252 -17.67 -3.73 17.60
N PHE A 253 -17.22 -4.78 16.90
CA PHE A 253 -17.98 -6.00 16.63
C PHE A 253 -17.47 -7.24 17.37
N MET A 254 -16.24 -7.23 17.84
CA MET A 254 -15.60 -8.39 18.47
C MET A 254 -14.58 -7.97 19.52
N THR A 255 -14.27 -8.87 20.44
CA THR A 255 -13.20 -8.66 21.43
C THR A 255 -11.81 -8.68 20.77
N ILE A 256 -10.79 -8.22 21.48
CA ILE A 256 -9.40 -8.25 21.00
C ILE A 256 -8.97 -9.69 20.69
N GLU A 257 -9.33 -10.66 21.54
CA GLU A 257 -9.01 -12.08 21.34
C GLU A 257 -9.69 -12.65 20.09
N GLU A 258 -10.95 -12.29 19.85
CA GLU A 258 -11.69 -12.69 18.65
C GLU A 258 -11.10 -12.05 17.39
N ALA A 259 -10.74 -10.76 17.44
CA ALA A 259 -10.10 -10.05 16.35
C ALA A 259 -8.72 -10.66 16.00
N GLN A 260 -7.93 -10.98 17.03
CA GLN A 260 -6.63 -11.62 16.85
C GLN A 260 -6.78 -13.00 16.20
N LYS A 261 -7.72 -13.81 16.68
CA LYS A 261 -8.02 -15.12 16.11
C LYS A 261 -8.51 -15.00 14.66
N TYR A 262 -9.36 -14.01 14.37
CA TYR A 262 -9.84 -13.75 13.02
C TYR A 262 -8.70 -13.37 12.06
N ALA A 263 -7.77 -12.50 12.49
CA ALA A 263 -6.58 -12.16 11.72
C ALA A 263 -5.67 -13.37 11.46
N GLU A 264 -5.48 -14.25 12.46
CA GLU A 264 -4.72 -15.49 12.32
C GLU A 264 -5.35 -16.44 11.30
N ASP A 265 -6.66 -16.65 11.36
CA ASP A 265 -7.39 -17.55 10.47
C ASP A 265 -7.38 -17.03 9.02
N ILE A 266 -7.58 -15.74 8.81
CA ILE A 266 -7.46 -15.10 7.49
C ILE A 266 -6.04 -15.27 6.93
N THR A 267 -5.02 -15.02 7.75
CA THR A 267 -3.63 -15.17 7.33
C THR A 267 -3.29 -16.61 7.00
N ALA A 268 -3.75 -17.57 7.80
CA ALA A 268 -3.56 -19.00 7.53
C ALA A 268 -4.17 -19.41 6.18
N ASN A 269 -5.36 -18.90 5.85
CA ASN A 269 -6.01 -19.12 4.55
C ASN A 269 -5.25 -18.45 3.42
N ALA A 270 -4.78 -17.21 3.61
CA ALA A 270 -4.01 -16.46 2.61
C ALA A 270 -2.72 -17.18 2.21
N ILE A 271 -1.98 -17.73 3.15
CA ILE A 271 -0.72 -18.43 2.87
C ILE A 271 -0.93 -19.85 2.30
N ALA A 272 -2.12 -20.45 2.49
CA ALA A 272 -2.37 -21.83 2.08
C ALA A 272 -2.17 -22.03 0.57
N GLY A 273 -2.65 -21.08 -0.25
CA GLY A 273 -2.48 -21.12 -1.70
C GLY A 273 -1.02 -20.99 -2.17
N LEU A 274 -0.17 -20.33 -1.38
CA LEU A 274 1.24 -20.13 -1.73
C LEU A 274 2.12 -21.34 -1.42
N LYS A 275 1.68 -22.23 -0.51
CA LYS A 275 2.45 -23.45 -0.15
C LYS A 275 2.67 -24.41 -1.32
N ALA A 276 1.89 -24.29 -2.38
CA ALA A 276 2.05 -25.09 -3.61
C ALA A 276 3.24 -24.64 -4.48
N TYR A 277 3.82 -23.46 -4.20
CA TYR A 277 4.89 -22.87 -5.00
C TYR A 277 6.22 -22.91 -4.25
N GLU A 278 7.26 -23.41 -4.91
CA GLU A 278 8.64 -23.35 -4.41
C GLU A 278 9.06 -21.88 -4.24
N ASN A 279 9.90 -21.61 -3.23
CA ASN A 279 10.42 -20.26 -2.91
C ASN A 279 9.36 -19.26 -2.41
N SER A 280 8.22 -19.72 -1.88
CA SER A 280 7.17 -18.87 -1.28
C SER A 280 7.46 -18.50 0.18
N GLU A 281 8.54 -19.00 0.79
CA GLU A 281 8.83 -18.90 2.22
C GLU A 281 8.89 -17.45 2.71
N MET A 282 9.40 -16.53 1.88
CA MET A 282 9.51 -15.11 2.25
C MET A 282 8.16 -14.40 2.30
N LEU A 283 7.24 -14.73 1.37
CA LEU A 283 5.87 -14.22 1.42
C LEU A 283 5.09 -14.81 2.60
N ILE A 284 5.28 -16.10 2.89
CA ILE A 284 4.70 -16.75 4.07
C ILE A 284 5.22 -16.09 5.36
N ALA A 285 6.53 -15.91 5.47
CA ALA A 285 7.15 -15.24 6.61
C ALA A 285 6.67 -13.77 6.74
N PHE A 286 6.45 -13.08 5.62
CA PHE A 286 5.94 -11.72 5.62
C PHE A 286 4.50 -11.64 6.14
N ALA A 287 3.62 -12.56 5.75
CA ALA A 287 2.25 -12.62 6.29
C ALA A 287 2.26 -12.85 7.81
N GLN A 288 3.12 -13.76 8.29
CA GLN A 288 3.28 -14.02 9.72
C GLN A 288 3.87 -12.81 10.48
N TYR A 289 4.81 -12.10 9.86
CA TYR A 289 5.38 -10.87 10.43
C TYR A 289 4.30 -9.79 10.62
N LEU A 290 3.36 -9.65 9.68
CA LEU A 290 2.27 -8.67 9.80
C LEU A 290 1.36 -8.95 11.00
N LEU A 291 1.13 -10.22 11.35
CA LEU A 291 0.37 -10.60 12.56
C LEU A 291 1.13 -10.28 13.86
N SER A 292 2.45 -10.45 13.86
CA SER A 292 3.29 -10.33 15.07
C SER A 292 3.84 -8.93 15.29
N ARG A 293 3.52 -7.96 14.44
CA ARG A 293 4.03 -6.59 14.57
C ARG A 293 3.47 -5.91 15.82
N THR A 294 4.32 -5.11 16.43
CA THR A 294 3.99 -4.27 17.59
C THR A 294 4.04 -2.78 17.25
N LYS A 295 4.30 -2.47 15.98
CA LYS A 295 4.43 -1.09 15.44
C LYS A 295 3.95 -1.05 13.99
#